data_f6baf8dd97e1e4abdff64249fb22130a
#
_entry.id   f6baf8dd97e1e4abdff64249fb22130a
#
_cell.length_a   1.000
_cell.length_b   1.000
_cell.length_c   1.000
_cell.angle_alpha   90.00
_cell.angle_beta   90.00
_cell.angle_gamma   90.00
#
_symmetry.space_group_name_H-M   'P 1'
#
loop_
_entity.id
_entity.type
_entity.pdbx_description
1 polymer ?
#
loop_
_entity_poly.entity_id
_entity_poly.type
_entity_poly.pdbx_seq_one_letter_code
_entity_poly.pdbx_strand_id
1 'polypeptide(L)'
;LSLNIILDQLRSLPLEVHIDDPAEKIFCRGALLPRDYRVMRKDLLHVCRLSDALRASSAVPDRFYLCIRDRITDGQETDERLQGMIIVNENMETELLLNTVQEIFDRVSEWYRKMQDALIHEAGLQTILELSEPIIGNTINISDSAFTLLARTTHIETDDPMSLALAEFGYHPESTLQLFRQNHRFEVWNNAQSLLINDSKTMSQYILVNKVFRFRYTYFTHVVMV
;
A
#
# COMPACT_ATOMS: atom_id res chain seq x y z
N LEU A 1 4.35 -8.00 7.77
CA LEU A 1 3.60 -7.10 6.90
C LEU A 1 3.66 -5.69 7.46
N SER A 2 3.98 -4.69 6.62
CA SER A 2 3.96 -3.28 7.03
C SER A 2 2.54 -2.81 7.33
N LEU A 3 2.40 -1.92 8.33
CA LEU A 3 1.10 -1.35 8.70
C LEU A 3 0.45 -0.60 7.53
N ASN A 4 1.22 0.10 6.70
CA ASN A 4 0.68 0.82 5.54
C ASN A 4 -0.07 -0.12 4.58
N ILE A 5 0.43 -1.34 4.35
CA ILE A 5 -0.25 -2.33 3.52
C ILE A 5 -1.55 -2.79 4.19
N ILE A 6 -1.54 -2.99 5.51
CA ILE A 6 -2.75 -3.36 6.26
C ILE A 6 -3.80 -2.26 6.17
N LEU A 7 -3.41 -0.99 6.37
CA LEU A 7 -4.30 0.16 6.28
C LEU A 7 -4.89 0.33 4.88
N ASP A 8 -4.07 0.18 3.83
CA ASP A 8 -4.55 0.23 2.45
C ASP A 8 -5.60 -0.85 2.16
N GLN A 9 -5.37 -2.06 2.64
CA GLN A 9 -6.32 -3.16 2.48
C GLN A 9 -7.60 -3.01 3.34
N LEU A 10 -7.57 -2.19 4.39
CA LEU A 10 -8.71 -1.85 5.24
C LEU A 10 -9.38 -0.52 4.83
N ARG A 11 -8.98 0.10 3.72
CA ARG A 11 -9.45 1.43 3.28
C ARG A 11 -10.97 1.56 3.06
N SER A 12 -11.68 0.45 2.93
CA SER A 12 -13.16 0.44 2.86
C SER A 12 -13.82 0.70 4.21
N LEU A 13 -13.10 0.56 5.32
CA LEU A 13 -13.58 0.84 6.66
C LEU A 13 -13.28 2.29 7.05
N PRO A 14 -14.15 2.94 7.82
CA PRO A 14 -13.89 4.28 8.36
C PRO A 14 -12.85 4.19 9.49
N LEU A 15 -11.59 4.45 9.16
CA LEU A 15 -10.45 4.33 10.08
C LEU A 15 -10.01 5.68 10.65
N GLU A 16 -9.63 5.67 11.92
CA GLU A 16 -8.91 6.73 12.61
C GLU A 16 -7.57 6.17 13.12
N VAL A 17 -6.46 6.78 12.72
CA VAL A 17 -5.11 6.21 12.94
C VAL A 17 -4.31 7.11 13.86
N HIS A 18 -3.93 6.59 15.04
CA HIS A 18 -3.11 7.27 16.05
C HIS A 18 -1.76 6.56 16.19
N ILE A 19 -1.04 6.42 15.09
CA ILE A 19 0.28 5.79 15.04
C ILE A 19 1.23 6.68 14.25
N ASP A 20 2.35 7.04 14.86
CA ASP A 20 3.42 7.75 14.18
C ASP A 20 4.16 6.79 13.27
N ASP A 21 4.52 7.28 12.07
CA ASP A 21 5.28 6.53 11.06
C ASP A 21 4.78 5.10 10.80
N PRO A 22 3.52 4.93 10.30
CA PRO A 22 2.95 3.60 10.07
C PRO A 22 3.80 2.72 9.14
N ALA A 23 4.59 3.32 8.25
CA ALA A 23 5.45 2.60 7.31
C ALA A 23 6.53 1.77 8.01
N GLU A 24 7.02 2.21 9.17
CA GLU A 24 8.05 1.54 9.95
C GLU A 24 7.53 0.41 10.83
N LYS A 25 6.22 0.33 11.02
CA LYS A 25 5.60 -0.70 11.87
C LYS A 25 5.36 -1.97 11.08
N ILE A 26 5.93 -3.07 11.56
CA ILE A 26 5.85 -4.39 10.91
C ILE A 26 5.21 -5.40 11.86
N PHE A 27 4.23 -6.12 11.35
CA PHE A 27 3.51 -7.15 12.10
C PHE A 27 3.65 -8.52 11.43
N CYS A 28 3.65 -9.58 12.23
CA CYS A 28 3.67 -10.94 11.72
C CYS A 28 2.26 -11.52 11.53
N ARG A 29 1.28 -11.06 12.33
CA ARG A 29 -0.15 -11.40 12.19
C ARG A 29 -1.05 -10.52 13.06
N GLY A 30 -2.38 -10.61 12.86
CA GLY A 30 -3.40 -10.17 13.81
C GLY A 30 -3.64 -11.19 14.92
N ALA A 31 -4.00 -10.75 16.11
CA ALA A 31 -4.39 -11.61 17.22
C ALA A 31 -5.43 -10.92 18.11
N LEU A 32 -6.32 -11.68 18.73
CA LEU A 32 -7.19 -11.12 19.76
C LEU A 32 -6.36 -10.62 20.95
N LEU A 33 -6.87 -9.59 21.61
CA LEU A 33 -6.28 -9.10 22.85
C LEU A 33 -6.33 -10.20 23.92
N PRO A 34 -5.19 -10.63 24.50
CA PRO A 34 -5.20 -11.67 25.53
C PRO A 34 -5.72 -11.13 26.87
N ARG A 35 -6.31 -11.99 27.70
CA ARG A 35 -6.73 -11.62 29.05
C ARG A 35 -5.56 -11.26 29.96
N ASP A 36 -4.44 -11.94 29.82
CA ASP A 36 -3.17 -11.60 30.50
C ASP A 36 -2.31 -10.73 29.57
N TYR A 37 -2.29 -9.44 29.81
CA TYR A 37 -1.55 -8.48 28.98
C TYR A 37 -0.04 -8.72 28.96
N ARG A 38 0.53 -9.44 29.94
CA ARG A 38 1.97 -9.76 30.02
C ARG A 38 2.46 -10.64 28.86
N VAL A 39 1.55 -11.40 28.23
CA VAL A 39 1.90 -12.24 27.07
C VAL A 39 1.81 -11.52 25.72
N MET A 40 1.47 -10.23 25.72
CA MET A 40 1.36 -9.44 24.49
C MET A 40 2.72 -9.26 23.82
N ARG A 41 2.76 -9.48 22.52
CA ARG A 41 3.96 -9.34 21.69
C ARG A 41 3.92 -8.04 20.88
N LYS A 42 5.11 -7.45 20.64
CA LYS A 42 5.25 -6.20 19.86
C LYS A 42 5.02 -6.38 18.36
N ASP A 43 5.23 -7.59 17.87
CA ASP A 43 5.09 -7.95 16.45
C ASP A 43 3.69 -8.45 16.08
N LEU A 44 2.72 -8.34 16.99
CA LEU A 44 1.31 -8.65 16.76
C LEU A 44 0.48 -7.36 16.73
N LEU A 45 -0.47 -7.30 15.80
CA LEU A 45 -1.53 -6.32 15.80
C LEU A 45 -2.71 -6.87 16.61
N HIS A 46 -2.95 -6.27 17.78
CA HIS A 46 -3.97 -6.76 18.71
C HIS A 46 -5.35 -6.23 18.35
N VAL A 47 -6.29 -7.13 18.06
CA VAL A 47 -7.68 -6.79 17.69
C VAL A 47 -8.57 -6.87 18.92
N CYS A 48 -9.31 -5.80 19.23
CA CYS A 48 -10.17 -5.70 20.41
C CYS A 48 -11.19 -4.57 20.30
N ARG A 49 -11.92 -4.32 21.39
CA ARG A 49 -12.72 -3.09 21.55
C ARG A 49 -11.84 -1.95 22.07
N LEU A 50 -12.19 -0.71 21.74
CA LEU A 50 -11.41 0.45 22.16
C LEU A 50 -11.28 0.57 23.68
N SER A 51 -12.38 0.28 24.42
CA SER A 51 -12.37 0.26 25.89
C SER A 51 -11.37 -0.75 26.48
N ASP A 52 -11.15 -1.89 25.81
CA ASP A 52 -10.19 -2.90 26.23
C ASP A 52 -8.77 -2.47 25.87
N ALA A 53 -8.55 -1.87 24.69
CA ALA A 53 -7.25 -1.33 24.29
C ALA A 53 -6.76 -0.25 25.24
N LEU A 54 -7.62 0.68 25.65
CA LEU A 54 -7.29 1.74 26.61
C LEU A 54 -6.86 1.18 27.97
N ARG A 55 -7.48 0.08 28.41
CA ARG A 55 -7.05 -0.62 29.65
C ARG A 55 -5.70 -1.33 29.47
N ALA A 56 -5.53 -2.00 28.33
CA ALA A 56 -4.31 -2.74 28.04
C ALA A 56 -3.10 -1.81 27.83
N SER A 57 -3.25 -0.69 27.12
CA SER A 57 -2.18 0.28 26.86
C SER A 57 -1.66 0.92 28.13
N SER A 58 -2.52 1.15 29.13
CA SER A 58 -2.13 1.63 30.46
C SER A 58 -1.30 0.60 31.23
N ALA A 59 -1.50 -0.69 30.99
CA ALA A 59 -0.79 -1.78 31.68
C ALA A 59 0.50 -2.19 30.96
N VAL A 60 0.50 -2.16 29.62
CA VAL A 60 1.65 -2.58 28.80
C VAL A 60 1.80 -1.58 27.65
N PRO A 61 2.69 -0.59 27.79
CA PRO A 61 2.96 0.41 26.75
C PRO A 61 3.64 -0.23 25.52
N ASP A 62 3.77 0.55 24.45
CA ASP A 62 4.43 0.17 23.19
C ASP A 62 3.82 -1.07 22.53
N ARG A 63 2.51 -1.18 22.52
CA ARG A 63 1.76 -2.17 21.75
C ARG A 63 0.86 -1.48 20.77
N PHE A 64 0.44 -2.23 19.76
CA PHE A 64 -0.39 -1.72 18.67
C PHE A 64 -1.72 -2.45 18.66
N TYR A 65 -2.77 -1.67 18.48
CA TYR A 65 -4.14 -2.14 18.58
C TYR A 65 -4.92 -1.74 17.33
N LEU A 66 -5.75 -2.65 16.85
CA LEU A 66 -6.82 -2.37 15.89
C LEU A 66 -8.14 -2.53 16.64
N CYS A 67 -8.82 -1.43 16.87
CA CYS A 67 -9.93 -1.35 17.79
C CYS A 67 -11.24 -1.06 17.08
N ILE A 68 -12.31 -1.71 17.53
CA ILE A 68 -13.67 -1.30 17.18
C ILE A 68 -14.12 -0.27 18.23
N ARG A 69 -14.60 0.87 17.73
CA ARG A 69 -15.16 1.90 18.62
C ARG A 69 -16.39 1.34 19.34
N ASP A 70 -16.37 1.41 20.66
CA ASP A 70 -17.49 1.06 21.52
C ASP A 70 -17.88 2.27 22.41
N ARG A 71 -18.91 2.11 23.21
CA ARG A 71 -19.36 3.17 24.12
C ARG A 71 -18.33 3.35 25.23
N ILE A 72 -17.61 4.45 25.19
CA ILE A 72 -16.66 4.84 26.23
C ILE A 72 -17.26 6.01 27.01
N THR A 73 -16.99 6.07 28.29
CA THR A 73 -17.40 7.19 29.13
C THR A 73 -16.61 8.44 28.73
N ASP A 74 -17.30 9.56 28.54
CA ASP A 74 -16.72 10.85 28.18
C ASP A 74 -15.45 11.19 28.98
N GLY A 75 -14.42 11.66 28.28
CA GLY A 75 -13.15 12.09 28.89
C GLY A 75 -12.04 11.05 28.97
N GLN A 76 -12.25 9.82 28.46
CA GLN A 76 -11.20 8.81 28.38
C GLN A 76 -10.41 8.82 27.08
N GLU A 77 -10.93 9.47 26.04
CA GLU A 77 -10.28 9.60 24.73
C GLU A 77 -9.43 10.88 24.70
N THR A 78 -8.17 10.79 25.08
CA THR A 78 -7.18 11.85 24.85
C THR A 78 -6.17 11.35 23.83
N ASP A 79 -5.62 12.22 23.00
CA ASP A 79 -4.66 11.85 21.95
C ASP A 79 -3.49 11.02 22.49
N GLU A 80 -2.98 11.34 23.68
CA GLU A 80 -1.90 10.60 24.33
C GLU A 80 -2.30 9.16 24.66
N ARG A 81 -3.57 8.90 25.03
CA ARG A 81 -4.05 7.55 25.38
C ARG A 81 -4.42 6.73 24.16
N LEU A 82 -4.70 7.38 23.03
CA LEU A 82 -5.00 6.72 21.76
C LEU A 82 -3.72 6.33 21.00
N GLN A 83 -2.56 6.81 21.42
CA GLN A 83 -1.30 6.50 20.75
C GLN A 83 -1.07 4.97 20.64
N GLY A 84 -0.73 4.51 19.43
CA GLY A 84 -0.58 3.10 19.10
C GLY A 84 -1.89 2.41 18.66
N MET A 85 -2.97 3.17 18.48
CA MET A 85 -4.28 2.63 18.12
C MET A 85 -4.72 2.98 16.71
N ILE A 86 -5.42 2.04 16.08
CA ILE A 86 -6.19 2.22 14.85
C ILE A 86 -7.63 1.94 15.23
N ILE A 87 -8.52 2.87 15.00
CA ILE A 87 -9.91 2.78 15.44
C ILE A 87 -10.82 2.63 14.24
N VAL A 88 -11.60 1.58 14.22
CA VAL A 88 -12.66 1.33 13.25
C VAL A 88 -13.94 1.97 13.76
N ASN A 89 -14.43 2.99 13.06
CA ASN A 89 -15.64 3.72 13.41
C ASN A 89 -16.90 3.06 12.80
N GLU A 90 -16.95 1.74 12.87
CA GLU A 90 -18.07 0.93 12.39
C GLU A 90 -18.44 -0.11 13.44
N ASN A 91 -19.75 -0.37 13.59
CA ASN A 91 -20.22 -1.40 14.53
C ASN A 91 -20.07 -2.78 13.89
N MET A 92 -19.09 -3.54 14.34
CA MET A 92 -18.83 -4.90 13.90
C MET A 92 -18.36 -5.79 15.05
N GLU A 93 -18.35 -7.10 14.83
CA GLU A 93 -17.82 -8.04 15.82
C GLU A 93 -16.28 -8.13 15.75
N THR A 94 -15.64 -8.26 16.90
CA THR A 94 -14.17 -8.33 17.01
C THR A 94 -13.58 -9.49 16.22
N GLU A 95 -14.28 -10.63 16.21
CA GLU A 95 -13.91 -11.83 15.47
C GLU A 95 -13.96 -11.61 13.97
N LEU A 96 -14.95 -10.85 13.48
CA LEU A 96 -15.04 -10.49 12.06
C LEU A 96 -13.85 -9.60 11.64
N LEU A 97 -13.53 -8.59 12.45
CA LEU A 97 -12.37 -7.73 12.19
C LEU A 97 -11.07 -8.52 12.23
N LEU A 98 -10.91 -9.45 13.18
CA LEU A 98 -9.75 -10.32 13.23
C LEU A 98 -9.64 -11.20 11.97
N ASN A 99 -10.73 -11.82 11.53
CA ASN A 99 -10.75 -12.63 10.32
C ASN A 99 -10.36 -11.81 9.09
N THR A 100 -10.91 -10.58 8.95
CA THR A 100 -10.53 -9.65 7.87
C THR A 100 -9.01 -9.37 7.88
N VAL A 101 -8.44 -9.11 9.05
CA VAL A 101 -6.99 -8.88 9.19
C VAL A 101 -6.19 -10.14 8.83
N GLN A 102 -6.62 -11.32 9.27
CA GLN A 102 -5.94 -12.58 8.94
C GLN A 102 -5.98 -12.86 7.44
N GLU A 103 -7.12 -12.63 6.78
CA GLU A 103 -7.24 -12.74 5.31
C GLU A 103 -6.29 -11.80 4.56
N ILE A 104 -6.05 -10.58 5.10
CA ILE A 104 -5.05 -9.67 4.53
C ILE A 104 -3.64 -10.29 4.64
N PHE A 105 -3.27 -10.81 5.82
CA PHE A 105 -1.96 -11.45 5.99
C PHE A 105 -1.79 -12.67 5.07
N ASP A 106 -2.80 -13.52 4.96
CA ASP A 106 -2.76 -14.72 4.11
C ASP A 106 -2.65 -14.36 2.63
N ARG A 107 -3.45 -13.38 2.16
CA ARG A 107 -3.43 -12.91 0.77
C ARG A 107 -2.09 -12.31 0.39
N VAL A 108 -1.50 -11.46 1.22
CA VAL A 108 -0.19 -10.85 0.95
C VAL A 108 0.92 -11.89 1.04
N SER A 109 0.85 -12.84 1.97
CA SER A 109 1.82 -13.94 2.07
C SER A 109 1.78 -14.85 0.85
N GLU A 110 0.59 -15.17 0.36
CA GLU A 110 0.39 -15.96 -0.85
C GLU A 110 0.89 -15.22 -2.10
N TRP A 111 0.61 -13.92 -2.21
CA TRP A 111 1.17 -13.09 -3.27
C TRP A 111 2.70 -13.12 -3.26
N TYR A 112 3.32 -12.92 -2.08
CA TYR A 112 4.77 -12.94 -1.94
C TYR A 112 5.36 -14.30 -2.37
N ARG A 113 4.72 -15.40 -1.99
CA ARG A 113 5.10 -16.76 -2.41
C ARG A 113 5.01 -16.92 -3.93
N LYS A 114 3.90 -16.49 -4.54
CA LYS A 114 3.73 -16.53 -6.01
C LYS A 114 4.78 -15.69 -6.74
N MET A 115 5.13 -14.52 -6.20
CA MET A 115 6.19 -13.68 -6.75
C MET A 115 7.56 -14.37 -6.70
N GLN A 116 7.89 -15.03 -5.59
CA GLN A 116 9.13 -15.81 -5.47
C GLN A 116 9.15 -16.98 -6.46
N ASP A 117 8.06 -17.71 -6.57
CA ASP A 117 7.95 -18.82 -7.53
C ASP A 117 8.11 -18.32 -8.98
N ALA A 118 7.48 -17.20 -9.33
CA ALA A 118 7.61 -16.58 -10.65
C ALA A 118 9.07 -16.19 -10.97
N LEU A 119 9.77 -15.62 -10.00
CA LEU A 119 11.19 -15.27 -10.14
C LEU A 119 12.09 -16.51 -10.31
N ILE A 120 11.85 -17.58 -9.54
CA ILE A 120 12.61 -18.83 -9.63
C ILE A 120 12.43 -19.50 -11.01
N HIS A 121 11.22 -19.40 -11.57
CA HIS A 121 10.90 -19.98 -12.89
C HIS A 121 11.12 -19.00 -14.05
N GLU A 122 11.83 -17.89 -13.81
CA GLU A 122 12.15 -16.87 -14.83
C GLU A 122 10.91 -16.36 -15.58
N ALA A 123 9.79 -16.20 -14.87
CA ALA A 123 8.57 -15.68 -15.46
C ALA A 123 8.78 -14.26 -16.00
N GLY A 124 8.15 -13.98 -17.14
CA GLY A 124 8.24 -12.67 -17.78
C GLY A 124 7.65 -11.56 -16.91
N LEU A 125 8.07 -10.31 -17.19
CA LEU A 125 7.65 -9.12 -16.45
C LEU A 125 6.13 -8.92 -16.45
N GLN A 126 5.46 -9.28 -17.54
CA GLN A 126 4.00 -9.24 -17.66
C GLN A 126 3.32 -10.13 -16.62
N THR A 127 3.78 -11.38 -16.47
CA THR A 127 3.26 -12.33 -15.46
C THR A 127 3.45 -11.81 -14.04
N ILE A 128 4.60 -11.18 -13.76
CA ILE A 128 4.89 -10.58 -12.45
C ILE A 128 3.90 -9.44 -12.15
N LEU A 129 3.57 -8.60 -13.13
CA LEU A 129 2.57 -7.55 -12.95
C LEU A 129 1.17 -8.12 -12.72
N GLU A 130 0.74 -9.08 -13.51
CA GLU A 130 -0.57 -9.73 -13.37
C GLU A 130 -0.75 -10.37 -11.99
N LEU A 131 0.28 -11.03 -11.46
CA LEU A 131 0.28 -11.55 -10.10
C LEU A 131 0.16 -10.45 -9.02
N SER A 132 0.58 -9.22 -9.35
CA SER A 132 0.58 -8.10 -8.40
C SER A 132 -0.71 -7.29 -8.42
N GLU A 133 -1.51 -7.36 -9.47
CA GLU A 133 -2.74 -6.59 -9.65
C GLU A 133 -3.71 -6.68 -8.45
N PRO A 134 -4.01 -7.88 -7.89
CA PRO A 134 -4.96 -8.01 -6.79
C PRO A 134 -4.50 -7.35 -5.47
N ILE A 135 -3.20 -7.11 -5.32
CA ILE A 135 -2.61 -6.50 -4.13
C ILE A 135 -2.47 -5.00 -4.31
N ILE A 136 -1.98 -4.57 -5.48
CA ILE A 136 -1.69 -3.16 -5.75
C ILE A 136 -2.98 -2.38 -6.05
N GLY A 137 -3.90 -2.98 -6.81
CA GLY A 137 -5.19 -2.38 -7.13
C GLY A 137 -5.12 -1.11 -8.00
N ASN A 138 -3.96 -0.83 -8.62
CA ASN A 138 -3.72 0.35 -9.44
C ASN A 138 -3.09 -0.02 -10.78
N THR A 139 -3.32 0.84 -11.77
CA THR A 139 -2.69 0.68 -13.09
C THR A 139 -1.19 0.90 -13.00
N ILE A 140 -0.42 -0.06 -13.50
CA ILE A 140 1.03 0.02 -13.61
C ILE A 140 1.42 -0.18 -15.08
N ASN A 141 2.27 0.70 -15.58
CA ASN A 141 2.92 0.56 -16.88
C ASN A 141 4.43 0.54 -16.68
N ILE A 142 5.11 -0.40 -17.33
CA ILE A 142 6.56 -0.50 -17.34
C ILE A 142 7.05 -0.31 -18.78
N SER A 143 7.91 0.66 -18.99
CA SER A 143 8.53 0.95 -20.29
C SER A 143 10.06 0.92 -20.22
N ASP A 144 10.69 0.69 -21.35
CA ASP A 144 12.15 0.79 -21.49
C ASP A 144 12.62 2.25 -21.66
N SER A 145 13.91 2.42 -21.87
CA SER A 145 14.52 3.73 -22.09
C SER A 145 14.14 4.40 -23.42
N ALA A 146 13.59 3.63 -24.35
CA ALA A 146 13.02 4.14 -25.61
C ALA A 146 11.51 4.44 -25.47
N PHE A 147 10.95 4.31 -24.25
CA PHE A 147 9.54 4.49 -23.96
C PHE A 147 8.61 3.49 -24.65
N THR A 148 9.15 2.31 -24.97
CA THR A 148 8.38 1.17 -25.45
C THR A 148 7.79 0.41 -24.26
N LEU A 149 6.54 0.01 -24.36
CA LEU A 149 5.86 -0.76 -23.32
C LEU A 149 6.47 -2.15 -23.19
N LEU A 150 6.93 -2.50 -21.99
CA LEU A 150 7.44 -3.82 -21.65
C LEU A 150 6.40 -4.70 -20.98
N ALA A 151 5.60 -4.10 -20.09
CA ALA A 151 4.52 -4.78 -19.38
C ALA A 151 3.52 -3.76 -18.81
N ARG A 152 2.26 -4.19 -18.63
CA ARG A 152 1.22 -3.39 -17.99
C ARG A 152 0.24 -4.26 -17.22
N THR A 153 -0.47 -3.66 -16.25
CA THR A 153 -1.65 -4.27 -15.66
C THR A 153 -2.76 -4.38 -16.71
N THR A 154 -3.44 -5.52 -16.76
CA THR A 154 -4.43 -5.83 -17.80
C THR A 154 -5.85 -5.94 -17.29
N HIS A 155 -6.04 -6.27 -16.01
CA HIS A 155 -7.35 -6.46 -15.40
C HIS A 155 -7.81 -5.24 -14.58
N ILE A 156 -7.00 -4.18 -14.55
CA ILE A 156 -7.34 -2.92 -13.89
C ILE A 156 -7.72 -1.91 -14.97
N GLU A 157 -8.97 -1.45 -14.93
CA GLU A 157 -9.45 -0.43 -15.85
C GLU A 157 -8.81 0.93 -15.55
N THR A 158 -8.51 1.69 -16.58
CA THR A 158 -8.01 3.05 -16.48
C THR A 158 -8.63 3.92 -17.57
N ASP A 159 -8.90 5.17 -17.25
CA ASP A 159 -9.34 6.20 -18.17
C ASP A 159 -8.23 7.26 -18.41
N ASP A 160 -7.02 7.02 -17.90
CA ASP A 160 -5.88 7.91 -18.13
C ASP A 160 -5.46 7.88 -19.61
N PRO A 161 -5.55 9.02 -20.33
CA PRO A 161 -5.27 9.04 -21.76
C PRO A 161 -3.85 8.61 -22.12
N MET A 162 -2.88 8.84 -21.24
CA MET A 162 -1.48 8.49 -21.47
C MET A 162 -1.27 6.97 -21.37
N SER A 163 -1.90 6.33 -20.40
CA SER A 163 -1.88 4.87 -20.25
C SER A 163 -2.65 4.18 -21.37
N LEU A 164 -3.78 4.74 -21.80
CA LEU A 164 -4.55 4.20 -22.93
C LEU A 164 -3.75 4.30 -24.23
N ALA A 165 -3.11 5.44 -24.51
CA ALA A 165 -2.25 5.61 -25.68
C ALA A 165 -1.06 4.63 -25.65
N LEU A 166 -0.41 4.48 -24.49
CA LEU A 166 0.69 3.54 -24.34
C LEU A 166 0.24 2.08 -24.57
N ALA A 167 -0.96 1.75 -24.13
CA ALA A 167 -1.56 0.42 -24.35
C ALA A 167 -1.90 0.17 -25.82
N GLU A 168 -2.41 1.18 -26.52
CA GLU A 168 -2.83 1.10 -27.92
C GLU A 168 -1.63 1.00 -28.87
N PHE A 169 -0.63 1.87 -28.67
CA PHE A 169 0.51 1.98 -29.60
C PHE A 169 1.69 1.08 -29.21
N GLY A 170 1.77 0.58 -27.98
CA GLY A 170 2.91 -0.16 -27.45
C GLY A 170 4.14 0.71 -27.16
N TYR A 171 4.01 2.04 -27.27
CA TYR A 171 5.04 3.03 -26.95
C TYR A 171 4.39 4.38 -26.64
N HIS A 172 5.11 5.26 -25.97
CA HIS A 172 4.65 6.63 -25.77
C HIS A 172 4.74 7.43 -27.09
N PRO A 173 3.62 7.93 -27.63
CA PRO A 173 3.61 8.72 -28.85
C PRO A 173 4.35 10.06 -28.68
N GLU A 174 4.76 10.67 -29.80
CA GLU A 174 5.55 11.92 -29.79
C GLU A 174 4.86 13.04 -28.98
N SER A 175 3.53 13.12 -29.01
CA SER A 175 2.77 14.09 -28.20
C SER A 175 3.03 13.92 -26.70
N THR A 176 3.08 12.69 -26.21
CA THR A 176 3.42 12.38 -24.81
C THR A 176 4.88 12.70 -24.51
N LEU A 177 5.80 12.37 -25.42
CA LEU A 177 7.22 12.70 -25.25
C LEU A 177 7.47 14.20 -25.22
N GLN A 178 6.73 14.99 -26.01
CA GLN A 178 6.76 16.45 -25.96
C GLN A 178 6.27 16.98 -24.61
N LEU A 179 5.19 16.40 -24.07
CA LEU A 179 4.69 16.75 -22.75
C LEU A 179 5.75 16.46 -21.66
N PHE A 180 6.46 15.33 -21.75
CA PHE A 180 7.57 15.00 -20.83
C PHE A 180 8.71 16.02 -20.93
N ARG A 181 9.09 16.47 -22.14
CA ARG A 181 10.11 17.52 -22.37
C ARG A 181 9.67 18.85 -21.76
N GLN A 182 8.43 19.29 -22.03
CA GLN A 182 7.89 20.55 -21.51
C GLN A 182 7.84 20.60 -19.98
N ASN A 183 7.63 19.44 -19.34
CA ASN A 183 7.59 19.30 -17.87
C ASN A 183 8.95 18.87 -17.27
N HIS A 184 10.04 18.95 -18.03
CA HIS A 184 11.41 18.60 -17.58
C HIS A 184 11.55 17.20 -16.98
N ARG A 185 10.69 16.23 -17.40
CA ARG A 185 10.63 14.91 -16.78
C ARG A 185 11.90 14.09 -17.00
N PHE A 186 12.54 14.22 -18.15
CA PHE A 186 13.79 13.51 -18.44
C PHE A 186 14.90 13.88 -17.46
N GLU A 187 15.02 15.16 -17.09
CA GLU A 187 16.00 15.63 -16.11
C GLU A 187 15.69 15.09 -14.72
N VAL A 188 14.40 15.14 -14.32
CA VAL A 188 13.95 14.62 -13.03
C VAL A 188 14.21 13.11 -12.94
N TRP A 189 13.86 12.34 -13.99
CA TRP A 189 14.08 10.90 -14.01
C TRP A 189 15.57 10.53 -14.02
N ASN A 190 16.39 11.29 -14.77
CA ASN A 190 17.84 11.05 -14.81
C ASN A 190 18.52 11.26 -13.46
N ASN A 191 17.96 12.09 -12.60
CA ASN A 191 18.51 12.38 -11.28
C ASN A 191 17.82 11.60 -10.15
N ALA A 192 16.71 10.91 -10.43
CA ALA A 192 15.92 10.21 -9.41
C ALA A 192 16.67 9.02 -8.82
N GLN A 193 16.77 8.98 -7.51
CA GLN A 193 17.29 7.84 -6.73
C GLN A 193 16.18 7.11 -5.97
N SER A 194 15.07 7.79 -5.74
CA SER A 194 13.92 7.31 -5.01
C SER A 194 12.67 7.30 -5.88
N LEU A 195 11.55 6.98 -5.28
CA LEU A 195 10.24 7.07 -5.85
C LEU A 195 9.86 8.54 -6.06
N LEU A 196 9.30 8.87 -7.21
CA LEU A 196 8.85 10.22 -7.56
C LEU A 196 7.34 10.27 -7.57
N ILE A 197 6.78 11.23 -6.86
CA ILE A 197 5.34 11.53 -6.88
C ILE A 197 5.13 12.75 -7.75
N ASN A 198 4.21 12.66 -8.71
CA ASN A 198 3.81 13.75 -9.56
C ASN A 198 2.30 13.97 -9.46
N ASP A 199 1.91 15.09 -8.94
CA ASP A 199 0.53 15.56 -8.79
C ASP A 199 0.15 16.65 -9.82
N SER A 200 1.02 16.87 -10.81
CA SER A 200 0.82 17.90 -11.81
C SER A 200 -0.34 17.56 -12.75
N LYS A 201 -1.42 18.31 -12.63
CA LYS A 201 -2.60 18.20 -13.51
C LYS A 201 -2.33 18.48 -14.98
N THR A 202 -1.14 19.00 -15.32
CA THR A 202 -0.71 19.21 -16.71
C THR A 202 -0.34 17.91 -17.40
N MET A 203 -0.05 16.84 -16.65
CA MET A 203 0.34 15.54 -17.20
C MET A 203 -0.78 14.51 -17.12
N SER A 204 -1.49 14.46 -16.01
CA SER A 204 -2.61 13.54 -15.78
C SER A 204 -3.57 14.14 -14.75
N GLN A 205 -4.84 13.75 -14.81
CA GLN A 205 -5.79 14.05 -13.75
C GLN A 205 -5.50 13.27 -12.46
N TYR A 206 -4.66 12.25 -12.53
CA TYR A 206 -4.26 11.40 -11.43
C TYR A 206 -2.89 11.78 -10.87
N ILE A 207 -2.62 11.35 -9.64
CA ILE A 207 -1.29 11.38 -9.06
C ILE A 207 -0.49 10.24 -9.68
N LEU A 208 0.62 10.57 -10.32
CA LEU A 208 1.50 9.59 -10.94
C LEU A 208 2.68 9.29 -10.01
N VAL A 209 2.86 8.02 -9.71
CA VAL A 209 4.02 7.54 -8.97
C VAL A 209 4.99 6.88 -9.92
N ASN A 210 6.22 7.38 -9.97
CA ASN A 210 7.24 6.92 -10.90
C ASN A 210 8.42 6.33 -10.15
N LYS A 211 8.90 5.18 -10.60
CA LYS A 211 10.18 4.61 -10.16
C LYS A 211 11.05 4.35 -11.37
N VAL A 212 12.25 4.90 -11.35
CA VAL A 212 13.27 4.65 -12.38
C VAL A 212 14.23 3.60 -11.86
N PHE A 213 14.34 2.49 -12.60
CA PHE A 213 15.33 1.45 -12.36
C PHE A 213 16.49 1.62 -13.32
N ARG A 214 17.71 1.47 -12.81
CA ARG A 214 18.93 1.51 -13.62
C ARG A 214 19.65 0.20 -13.50
N PHE A 215 19.98 -0.38 -14.64
CA PHE A 215 20.85 -1.53 -14.71
C PHE A 215 21.96 -1.24 -15.72
N ARG A 216 23.19 -1.14 -15.25
CA ARG A 216 24.35 -0.69 -16.03
C ARG A 216 24.07 0.70 -16.63
N TYR A 217 23.93 0.82 -17.96
CA TYR A 217 23.66 2.07 -18.68
C TYR A 217 22.20 2.19 -19.18
N THR A 218 21.39 1.18 -18.89
CA THR A 218 19.97 1.14 -19.28
C THR A 218 19.08 1.45 -18.07
N TYR A 219 18.01 2.22 -18.27
CA TYR A 219 17.02 2.45 -17.25
C TYR A 219 15.64 2.00 -17.73
N PHE A 220 14.83 1.57 -16.78
CA PHE A 220 13.44 1.22 -16.97
C PHE A 220 12.60 2.15 -16.11
N THR A 221 11.47 2.58 -16.64
CA THR A 221 10.52 3.41 -15.90
C THR A 221 9.23 2.65 -15.73
N HIS A 222 8.71 2.62 -14.51
CA HIS A 222 7.34 2.21 -14.28
C HIS A 222 6.54 3.37 -13.73
N VAL A 223 5.28 3.43 -14.08
CA VAL A 223 4.34 4.45 -13.61
C VAL A 223 3.20 3.74 -12.88
N VAL A 224 2.98 4.14 -11.64
CA VAL A 224 1.82 3.71 -10.86
C VAL A 224 0.89 4.91 -10.73
N MET A 225 -0.37 4.74 -11.13
CA MET A 225 -1.40 5.75 -10.94
C MET A 225 -2.18 5.45 -9.64
N VAL A 226 -2.40 6.47 -8.84
CA VAL A 226 -3.06 6.37 -7.52
C VAL A 226 -4.36 7.18 -7.52
#